data_d248dc0519f89114d2c08b8bc3d8fb4d
#
_entry.id   d248dc0519f89114d2c08b8bc3d8fb4d
#
_cell.length_a   1.000
_cell.length_b   1.000
_cell.length_c   1.000
_cell.angle_alpha   90.00
_cell.angle_beta   90.00
_cell.angle_gamma   90.00
#
_symmetry.space_group_name_H-M   'P 1'
#
loop_
_entity.id
_entity.type
_entity.pdbx_description
1 polymer ?
#
loop_
_entity_poly.entity_id
_entity_poly.type
_entity_poly.pdbx_seq_one_letter_code
_entity_poly.pdbx_strand_id
1 'polypeptide(L)'
;LEEQLETAKQEKTELDQRLIRLKFEIEDLEGQSDDIASRLEQARHQNEELIRRQAKAEAEKDKAVTKAEKAEAEKKLAEAKAEKAEADKKVAEARAEKAETAKKAAEARAEKAEAELNDAIAKAEKAEADKRAAEAKVKELAEEVERLKNDKDKGTERIAGETRFETSMAIADKLKEKLGVEKFDNIVIANGDNFADALSATYLAKVKNAPVLIVNKSSANDISAYVKKNASENANIYIIGGEDVVSKQIADMMPGNKHRLEGDTRFETNLEVLKASGAHGEDIALCNAYNFADALSASAAGKPIMLVGSKLSDDQIAYLKTHNGKKFYLIGGSDVVSKNVENAVSKLGNVERLEGSDRFATSRVVAEKFFAGEHKKVYL
;
A
#
# COMPACT_ATOMS: atom_id res chain seq x y z
N LEU A 1 -20.15 -5.90 -15.76
CA LEU A 1 -19.27 -5.17 -16.67
C LEU A 1 -18.58 -4.03 -15.96
N GLU A 2 -19.30 -3.20 -15.20
CA GLU A 2 -18.70 -2.14 -14.37
C GLU A 2 -17.78 -2.72 -13.31
N GLU A 3 -18.17 -3.82 -12.67
CA GLU A 3 -17.36 -4.52 -11.68
C GLU A 3 -16.06 -5.10 -12.28
N GLN A 4 -16.14 -5.63 -13.50
CA GLN A 4 -14.97 -6.15 -14.23
C GLN A 4 -14.04 -5.02 -14.72
N LEU A 5 -14.62 -3.87 -15.10
CA LEU A 5 -13.84 -2.69 -15.46
C LEU A 5 -13.13 -2.10 -14.24
N GLU A 6 -13.80 -2.09 -13.10
CA GLU A 6 -13.23 -1.60 -11.85
C GLU A 6 -12.11 -2.52 -11.34
N THR A 7 -12.29 -3.84 -11.48
CA THR A 7 -11.24 -4.82 -11.19
C THR A 7 -9.99 -4.61 -12.06
N ALA A 8 -10.18 -4.43 -13.36
CA ALA A 8 -9.06 -4.19 -14.29
C ALA A 8 -8.32 -2.87 -14.01
N LYS A 9 -9.02 -1.82 -13.58
CA LYS A 9 -8.41 -0.55 -13.16
C LYS A 9 -7.60 -0.70 -11.87
N GLN A 10 -8.06 -1.54 -10.96
CA GLN A 10 -7.39 -1.80 -9.69
C GLN A 10 -6.14 -2.64 -9.88
N GLU A 11 -6.19 -3.68 -10.73
CA GLU A 11 -5.01 -4.46 -11.13
C GLU A 11 -3.94 -3.58 -11.79
N LYS A 12 -4.36 -2.61 -12.62
CA LYS A 12 -3.44 -1.61 -13.17
C LYS A 12 -2.75 -0.81 -12.09
N THR A 13 -3.48 -0.35 -11.08
CA THR A 13 -2.93 0.46 -9.98
C THR A 13 -1.93 -0.32 -9.14
N GLU A 14 -2.18 -1.61 -8.89
CA GLU A 14 -1.22 -2.49 -8.21
C GLU A 14 0.06 -2.69 -9.02
N LEU A 15 -0.06 -2.82 -10.33
CA LEU A 15 1.08 -2.93 -11.24
C LEU A 15 1.92 -1.66 -11.28
N ASP A 16 1.28 -0.51 -11.34
CA ASP A 16 1.95 0.80 -11.27
C ASP A 16 2.70 0.98 -9.94
N GLN A 17 2.11 0.56 -8.82
CA GLN A 17 2.79 0.58 -7.52
C GLN A 17 3.96 -0.40 -7.43
N ARG A 18 3.87 -1.55 -8.10
CA ARG A 18 4.95 -2.54 -8.18
C ARG A 18 6.11 -2.02 -9.03
N LEU A 19 5.78 -1.32 -10.11
CA LEU A 19 6.77 -0.66 -10.97
C LEU A 19 7.53 0.46 -10.23
N ILE A 20 6.83 1.22 -9.39
CA ILE A 20 7.45 2.25 -8.54
C ILE A 20 8.42 1.61 -7.53
N ARG A 21 8.03 0.51 -6.88
CA ARG A 21 8.94 -0.19 -5.93
C ARG A 21 10.19 -0.70 -6.60
N LEU A 22 10.08 -1.29 -7.79
CA LEU A 22 11.24 -1.76 -8.56
C LEU A 22 12.17 -0.62 -8.98
N LYS A 23 11.64 0.57 -9.27
CA LYS A 23 12.47 1.75 -9.53
C LYS A 23 13.26 2.18 -8.30
N PHE A 24 12.66 2.16 -7.12
CA PHE A 24 13.37 2.45 -5.86
C PHE A 24 14.45 1.41 -5.55
N GLU A 25 14.21 0.11 -5.82
CA GLU A 25 15.23 -0.94 -5.65
C GLU A 25 16.41 -0.74 -6.63
N ILE A 26 16.17 -0.27 -7.84
CA ILE A 26 17.23 0.08 -8.81
C ILE A 26 18.04 1.28 -8.32
N GLU A 27 17.41 2.35 -7.85
CA GLU A 27 18.08 3.52 -7.28
C GLU A 27 18.94 3.15 -6.06
N ASP A 28 18.49 2.24 -5.20
CA ASP A 28 19.25 1.75 -4.04
C ASP A 28 20.49 0.96 -4.48
N LEU A 29 20.39 0.13 -5.49
CA LEU A 29 21.50 -0.62 -6.08
C LEU A 29 22.51 0.28 -6.79
N GLU A 30 22.06 1.33 -7.47
CA GLU A 30 22.93 2.36 -8.06
C GLU A 30 23.68 3.12 -6.96
N GLY A 31 23.02 3.50 -5.87
CA GLY A 31 23.65 4.12 -4.70
C GLY A 31 24.71 3.24 -4.02
N GLN A 32 24.48 1.92 -3.95
CA GLN A 32 25.47 0.96 -3.43
C GLN A 32 26.70 0.84 -4.36
N SER A 33 26.53 0.97 -5.67
CA SER A 33 27.62 1.00 -6.65
C SER A 33 28.50 2.24 -6.48
N ASP A 34 27.90 3.40 -6.23
CA ASP A 34 28.60 4.66 -5.99
C ASP A 34 29.40 4.65 -4.67
N ASP A 35 28.86 3.98 -3.60
CA ASP A 35 29.61 3.79 -2.34
C ASP A 35 30.87 2.93 -2.55
N ILE A 36 30.80 1.88 -3.37
CA ILE A 36 31.96 1.04 -3.73
C ILE A 36 33.00 1.87 -4.50
N ALA A 37 32.57 2.69 -5.44
CA ALA A 37 33.49 3.58 -6.20
C ALA A 37 34.18 4.58 -5.28
N SER A 38 33.45 5.19 -4.35
CA SER A 38 34.00 6.13 -3.36
C SER A 38 35.06 5.49 -2.44
N ARG A 39 34.81 4.26 -1.99
CA ARG A 39 35.77 3.49 -1.15
C ARG A 39 37.01 3.10 -1.91
N LEU A 40 36.90 2.87 -3.22
CA LEU A 40 38.07 2.61 -4.09
C LEU A 40 38.96 3.86 -4.23
N GLU A 41 38.34 5.03 -4.33
CA GLU A 41 39.06 6.31 -4.42
C GLU A 41 39.75 6.67 -3.12
N GLN A 42 39.11 6.41 -1.97
CA GLN A 42 39.76 6.56 -0.65
C GLN A 42 40.98 5.64 -0.49
N ALA A 43 40.90 4.40 -0.99
CA ALA A 43 42.03 3.47 -0.95
C ALA A 43 43.24 3.97 -1.82
N ARG A 44 42.96 4.60 -2.97
CA ARG A 44 44.01 5.25 -3.79
C ARG A 44 44.68 6.41 -3.09
N HIS A 45 43.89 7.26 -2.44
CA HIS A 45 44.39 8.43 -1.73
C HIS A 45 45.28 8.05 -0.52
N GLN A 46 44.92 7.02 0.24
CA GLN A 46 45.73 6.47 1.33
C GLN A 46 47.05 5.88 0.84
N ASN A 47 47.07 5.30 -0.35
CA ASN A 47 48.30 4.78 -0.95
C ASN A 47 49.25 5.89 -1.38
N GLU A 48 48.75 6.98 -1.94
CA GLU A 48 49.54 8.17 -2.29
C GLU A 48 50.15 8.84 -1.05
N GLU A 49 49.46 8.89 0.07
CA GLU A 49 49.98 9.46 1.33
C GLU A 49 51.09 8.60 1.92
N LEU A 50 51.04 7.28 1.79
CA LEU A 50 52.10 6.35 2.18
C LEU A 50 53.39 6.55 1.34
N ILE A 51 53.27 6.77 0.05
CA ILE A 51 54.39 7.05 -0.86
C ILE A 51 55.08 8.37 -0.47
N ARG A 52 54.33 9.42 -0.14
CA ARG A 52 54.85 10.71 0.32
C ARG A 52 55.59 10.59 1.67
N ARG A 53 55.10 9.81 2.60
CA ARG A 53 55.73 9.55 3.89
C ARG A 53 57.08 8.78 3.73
N GLN A 54 57.12 7.87 2.78
CA GLN A 54 58.33 7.11 2.45
C GLN A 54 59.44 8.03 1.88
N ALA A 55 59.08 8.93 0.98
CA ALA A 55 60.03 9.91 0.40
C ALA A 55 60.58 10.89 1.45
N LYS A 56 59.77 11.28 2.45
CA LYS A 56 60.20 12.16 3.54
C LYS A 56 61.17 11.47 4.50
N ALA A 57 60.96 10.20 4.81
CA ALA A 57 61.85 9.40 5.66
C ALA A 57 63.21 9.14 5.00
N GLU A 58 63.28 9.06 3.68
CA GLU A 58 64.60 9.01 2.93
C GLU A 58 65.37 10.27 3.02
N ALA A 59 64.78 11.46 2.95
CA ALA A 59 65.42 12.74 3.02
C ALA A 59 66.00 13.06 4.43
N GLU A 60 65.42 12.57 5.49
CA GLU A 60 65.91 12.75 6.88
C GLU A 60 67.13 11.85 7.22
N LYS A 61 67.25 10.71 6.54
CA LYS A 61 68.36 9.75 6.69
C LYS A 61 69.71 10.26 6.27
N ASP A 62 69.76 11.07 5.22
CA ASP A 62 71.01 11.54 4.63
C ASP A 62 71.80 12.54 5.51
N LYS A 63 71.25 13.01 6.59
CA LYS A 63 71.83 14.05 7.47
C LYS A 63 72.53 13.52 8.73
N ALA A 64 72.49 12.24 9.05
CA ALA A 64 72.81 11.82 10.42
C ALA A 64 73.94 10.82 10.63
N VAL A 65 74.73 10.40 9.60
CA VAL A 65 75.65 9.25 9.79
C VAL A 65 77.04 9.47 9.24
N THR A 66 78.08 9.16 10.05
CA THR A 66 79.48 9.06 9.60
C THR A 66 79.61 7.91 8.60
N LYS A 67 80.76 7.97 7.79
CA LYS A 67 80.93 7.09 6.61
C LYS A 67 80.90 5.58 6.94
N ALA A 68 81.23 5.15 8.16
CA ALA A 68 81.23 3.73 8.59
C ALA A 68 79.85 3.29 9.12
N GLU A 69 79.24 4.13 9.91
CA GLU A 69 77.89 3.91 10.43
C GLU A 69 76.84 3.95 9.29
N LYS A 70 77.17 4.74 8.23
CA LYS A 70 76.35 4.86 7.03
C LYS A 70 76.21 3.54 6.31
N ALA A 71 77.26 2.76 6.16
CA ALA A 71 77.24 1.48 5.44
C ALA A 71 76.44 0.37 6.23
N GLU A 72 76.61 0.34 7.56
CA GLU A 72 75.96 -0.63 8.41
C GLU A 72 74.47 -0.24 8.66
N ALA A 73 74.22 1.06 8.78
CA ALA A 73 72.87 1.59 8.84
C ALA A 73 72.11 1.41 7.50
N GLU A 74 72.87 1.60 6.36
CA GLU A 74 72.34 1.34 5.02
C GLU A 74 71.98 -0.14 4.82
N LYS A 75 72.81 -1.08 5.32
CA LYS A 75 72.49 -2.53 5.28
C LYS A 75 71.33 -2.86 6.14
N LYS A 76 71.32 -2.45 7.41
CA LYS A 76 70.17 -2.64 8.31
C LYS A 76 68.86 -1.99 7.80
N LEU A 77 69.03 -0.83 7.16
CA LEU A 77 67.91 -0.14 6.56
C LEU A 77 67.46 -0.80 5.27
N ALA A 78 68.38 -1.38 4.48
CA ALA A 78 67.99 -2.18 3.29
C ALA A 78 67.23 -3.46 3.70
N GLU A 79 67.69 -4.12 4.78
CA GLU A 79 67.02 -5.28 5.36
C GLU A 79 65.65 -4.89 5.91
N ALA A 80 65.55 -3.82 6.68
CA ALA A 80 64.29 -3.30 7.19
C ALA A 80 63.36 -2.81 6.08
N LYS A 81 63.91 -2.25 4.99
CA LYS A 81 63.13 -1.90 3.79
C LYS A 81 62.63 -3.12 3.04
N ALA A 82 63.45 -4.20 2.97
CA ALA A 82 63.08 -5.45 2.35
C ALA A 82 61.96 -6.15 3.16
N GLU A 83 62.10 -6.21 4.49
CA GLU A 83 61.08 -6.74 5.39
C GLU A 83 59.78 -5.90 5.32
N LYS A 84 59.91 -4.58 5.30
CA LYS A 84 58.74 -3.71 5.17
C LYS A 84 58.10 -3.86 3.80
N ALA A 85 58.90 -3.94 2.72
CA ALA A 85 58.38 -4.15 1.37
C ALA A 85 57.66 -5.51 1.24
N GLU A 86 58.21 -6.52 1.94
CA GLU A 86 57.55 -7.85 1.96
C GLU A 86 56.29 -7.85 2.83
N ALA A 87 56.27 -7.13 3.93
CA ALA A 87 55.09 -6.90 4.74
C ALA A 87 54.02 -6.09 3.99
N ASP A 88 54.47 -5.00 3.33
CA ASP A 88 53.59 -4.17 2.50
C ASP A 88 53.03 -4.96 1.29
N LYS A 89 53.88 -5.82 0.68
CA LYS A 89 53.46 -6.74 -0.37
C LYS A 89 52.39 -7.71 0.15
N LYS A 90 52.60 -8.34 1.29
CA LYS A 90 51.59 -9.25 1.92
C LYS A 90 50.29 -8.52 2.25
N VAL A 91 50.39 -7.26 2.73
CA VAL A 91 49.22 -6.42 2.99
C VAL A 91 48.51 -6.05 1.69
N ALA A 92 49.29 -5.73 0.63
CA ALA A 92 48.71 -5.44 -0.68
C ALA A 92 48.06 -6.66 -1.31
N GLU A 93 48.67 -7.83 -1.21
CA GLU A 93 48.11 -9.10 -1.67
C GLU A 93 46.82 -9.46 -0.91
N ALA A 94 46.82 -9.31 0.43
CA ALA A 94 45.65 -9.53 1.25
C ALA A 94 44.52 -8.52 0.96
N ARG A 95 44.89 -7.27 0.59
CA ARG A 95 43.90 -6.25 0.16
C ARG A 95 43.36 -6.58 -1.23
N ALA A 96 44.26 -7.01 -2.15
CA ALA A 96 43.83 -7.44 -3.51
C ALA A 96 42.88 -8.64 -3.44
N GLU A 97 43.21 -9.62 -2.59
CA GLU A 97 42.31 -10.79 -2.37
C GLU A 97 40.97 -10.39 -1.77
N LYS A 98 40.99 -9.49 -0.79
CA LYS A 98 39.72 -8.94 -0.24
C LYS A 98 38.94 -8.14 -1.27
N ALA A 99 39.62 -7.33 -2.08
CA ALA A 99 39.01 -6.54 -3.13
C ALA A 99 38.42 -7.47 -4.23
N GLU A 100 39.15 -8.53 -4.58
CA GLU A 100 38.66 -9.52 -5.54
C GLU A 100 37.49 -10.33 -5.01
N THR A 101 37.50 -10.67 -3.71
CA THR A 101 36.37 -11.34 -3.03
C THR A 101 35.16 -10.40 -2.96
N ALA A 102 35.38 -9.13 -2.65
CA ALA A 102 34.33 -8.12 -2.64
C ALA A 102 33.77 -7.87 -4.05
N LYS A 103 34.64 -7.84 -5.06
CA LYS A 103 34.25 -7.72 -6.46
C LYS A 103 33.36 -8.91 -6.90
N LYS A 104 33.80 -10.14 -6.63
CA LYS A 104 33.00 -11.35 -6.92
C LYS A 104 31.67 -11.36 -6.19
N ALA A 105 31.66 -10.90 -4.95
CA ALA A 105 30.40 -10.77 -4.19
C ALA A 105 29.48 -9.67 -4.76
N ALA A 106 30.05 -8.57 -5.27
CA ALA A 106 29.29 -7.52 -5.93
C ALA A 106 28.77 -7.97 -7.30
N GLU A 107 29.60 -8.68 -8.09
CA GLU A 107 29.18 -9.28 -9.36
C GLU A 107 28.06 -10.29 -9.17
N ALA A 108 28.17 -11.17 -8.16
CA ALA A 108 27.12 -12.14 -7.84
C ALA A 108 25.81 -11.45 -7.36
N ARG A 109 25.92 -10.32 -6.66
CA ARG A 109 24.75 -9.52 -6.28
C ARG A 109 24.13 -8.81 -7.49
N ALA A 110 24.96 -8.29 -8.40
CA ALA A 110 24.51 -7.68 -9.64
C ALA A 110 23.79 -8.71 -10.56
N GLU A 111 24.37 -9.89 -10.73
CA GLU A 111 23.73 -10.98 -11.48
C GLU A 111 22.39 -11.41 -10.86
N LYS A 112 22.35 -11.48 -9.52
CA LYS A 112 21.09 -11.80 -8.81
C LYS A 112 20.05 -10.69 -8.97
N ALA A 113 20.47 -9.43 -8.87
CA ALA A 113 19.60 -8.28 -9.07
C ALA A 113 19.10 -8.20 -10.52
N GLU A 114 19.95 -8.52 -11.50
CA GLU A 114 19.59 -8.57 -12.90
C GLU A 114 18.59 -9.72 -13.19
N ALA A 115 18.80 -10.88 -12.55
CA ALA A 115 17.85 -11.99 -12.65
C ALA A 115 16.49 -11.64 -12.01
N GLU A 116 16.49 -11.00 -10.84
CA GLU A 116 15.29 -10.53 -10.16
C GLU A 116 14.58 -9.44 -10.99
N LEU A 117 15.33 -8.53 -11.61
CA LEU A 117 14.80 -7.51 -12.52
C LEU A 117 14.14 -8.13 -13.74
N ASN A 118 14.81 -9.10 -14.38
CA ASN A 118 14.28 -9.80 -15.54
C ASN A 118 13.00 -10.60 -15.20
N ASP A 119 12.95 -11.25 -14.04
CA ASP A 119 11.74 -11.92 -13.53
C ASP A 119 10.60 -10.91 -13.27
N ALA A 120 10.94 -9.76 -12.71
CA ALA A 120 9.97 -8.69 -12.48
C ALA A 120 9.46 -8.07 -13.79
N ILE A 121 10.34 -7.89 -14.79
CA ILE A 121 9.95 -7.43 -16.13
C ILE A 121 9.01 -8.45 -16.78
N ALA A 122 9.36 -9.74 -16.74
CA ALA A 122 8.52 -10.80 -17.30
C ALA A 122 7.14 -10.87 -16.62
N LYS A 123 7.09 -10.66 -15.29
CA LYS A 123 5.82 -10.57 -14.54
C LYS A 123 5.01 -9.32 -14.92
N ALA A 124 5.69 -8.19 -15.13
CA ALA A 124 5.03 -6.94 -15.56
C ALA A 124 4.48 -7.08 -16.99
N GLU A 125 5.24 -7.69 -17.91
CA GLU A 125 4.79 -7.95 -19.29
C GLU A 125 3.59 -8.90 -19.31
N LYS A 126 3.63 -9.97 -18.49
CA LYS A 126 2.49 -10.89 -18.35
C LYS A 126 1.26 -10.17 -17.79
N ALA A 127 1.45 -9.37 -16.77
CA ALA A 127 0.35 -8.61 -16.16
C ALA A 127 -0.21 -7.55 -17.12
N GLU A 128 0.62 -6.96 -17.99
CA GLU A 128 0.15 -6.05 -19.03
C GLU A 128 -0.60 -6.81 -20.15
N ALA A 129 -0.18 -8.03 -20.49
CA ALA A 129 -0.92 -8.90 -21.39
C ALA A 129 -2.27 -9.32 -20.80
N ASP A 130 -2.29 -9.70 -19.51
CA ASP A 130 -3.52 -10.06 -18.79
C ASP A 130 -4.48 -8.86 -18.71
N LYS A 131 -3.94 -7.63 -18.49
CA LYS A 131 -4.69 -6.38 -18.53
C LYS A 131 -5.33 -6.15 -19.91
N ARG A 132 -4.54 -6.28 -21.00
CA ARG A 132 -5.07 -6.12 -22.37
C ARG A 132 -6.15 -7.16 -22.68
N ALA A 133 -5.99 -8.40 -22.20
CA ALA A 133 -7.01 -9.44 -22.32
C ALA A 133 -8.28 -9.08 -21.51
N ALA A 134 -8.12 -8.54 -20.31
CA ALA A 134 -9.24 -8.07 -19.49
C ALA A 134 -9.94 -6.88 -20.14
N GLU A 135 -9.21 -5.90 -20.68
CA GLU A 135 -9.77 -4.74 -21.41
C GLU A 135 -10.54 -5.21 -22.66
N ALA A 136 -10.00 -6.17 -23.40
CA ALA A 136 -10.70 -6.77 -24.55
C ALA A 136 -11.99 -7.47 -24.11
N LYS A 137 -11.94 -8.21 -23.00
CA LYS A 137 -13.14 -8.87 -22.44
C LYS A 137 -14.16 -7.86 -21.92
N VAL A 138 -13.71 -6.76 -21.31
CA VAL A 138 -14.57 -5.64 -20.91
C VAL A 138 -15.27 -5.03 -22.12
N LYS A 139 -14.56 -4.86 -23.24
CA LYS A 139 -15.15 -4.34 -24.49
C LYS A 139 -16.18 -5.31 -25.06
N GLU A 140 -15.86 -6.60 -25.14
CA GLU A 140 -16.80 -7.66 -25.58
C GLU A 140 -18.07 -7.67 -24.73
N LEU A 141 -17.89 -7.62 -23.41
CA LEU A 141 -19.01 -7.59 -22.47
C LEU A 141 -19.79 -6.26 -22.53
N ALA A 142 -19.14 -5.12 -22.85
CA ALA A 142 -19.82 -3.86 -23.08
C ALA A 142 -20.74 -3.92 -24.33
N GLU A 143 -20.26 -4.54 -25.39
CA GLU A 143 -21.05 -4.79 -26.60
C GLU A 143 -22.21 -5.74 -26.33
N GLU A 144 -22.00 -6.79 -25.52
CA GLU A 144 -23.06 -7.73 -25.09
C GLU A 144 -24.11 -7.05 -24.19
N VAL A 145 -23.67 -6.20 -23.26
CA VAL A 145 -24.60 -5.40 -22.45
C VAL A 145 -25.40 -4.42 -23.31
N GLU A 146 -24.80 -3.82 -24.33
CA GLU A 146 -25.54 -2.93 -25.23
C GLU A 146 -26.57 -3.72 -26.05
N ARG A 147 -26.27 -4.94 -26.47
CA ARG A 147 -27.25 -5.87 -27.08
C ARG A 147 -28.37 -6.22 -26.09
N LEU A 148 -28.01 -6.56 -24.83
CA LEU A 148 -29.00 -6.91 -23.81
C LEU A 148 -29.87 -5.73 -23.36
N LYS A 149 -29.37 -4.48 -23.41
CA LYS A 149 -30.17 -3.27 -23.20
C LYS A 149 -31.19 -3.01 -24.29
N ASN A 150 -30.86 -3.38 -25.52
CA ASN A 150 -31.75 -3.28 -26.67
C ASN A 150 -32.82 -4.38 -26.68
N ASP A 151 -32.61 -5.48 -25.94
CA ASP A 151 -33.61 -6.52 -25.67
C ASP A 151 -34.50 -6.03 -24.51
N LYS A 152 -35.60 -5.35 -24.88
CA LYS A 152 -36.56 -4.74 -23.97
C LYS A 152 -37.18 -5.80 -23.05
N ASP A 153 -36.47 -6.24 -22.07
CA ASP A 153 -37.09 -6.71 -20.84
C ASP A 153 -36.04 -6.98 -19.78
N LYS A 154 -36.32 -6.63 -18.59
CA LYS A 154 -35.81 -7.31 -17.37
C LYS A 154 -35.28 -6.42 -16.26
N GLY A 155 -35.98 -5.33 -15.96
CA GLY A 155 -35.90 -4.79 -14.58
C GLY A 155 -34.50 -4.45 -14.03
N THR A 156 -33.50 -4.35 -14.91
CA THR A 156 -32.15 -3.91 -14.52
C THR A 156 -32.04 -2.41 -14.74
N GLU A 157 -31.67 -1.70 -13.70
CA GLU A 157 -31.41 -0.27 -13.71
C GLU A 157 -29.93 -0.04 -13.52
N ARG A 158 -29.28 0.70 -14.45
CA ARG A 158 -27.88 1.09 -14.29
C ARG A 158 -27.79 2.41 -13.54
N ILE A 159 -27.10 2.40 -12.41
CA ILE A 159 -26.76 3.61 -11.64
C ILE A 159 -25.31 3.95 -11.96
N ALA A 160 -25.07 4.97 -12.75
CA ALA A 160 -23.74 5.35 -13.21
C ALA A 160 -23.63 6.85 -13.46
N GLY A 161 -22.42 7.38 -13.36
CA GLY A 161 -21.98 8.67 -13.88
C GLY A 161 -20.77 8.45 -14.81
N GLU A 162 -20.29 9.49 -15.46
CA GLU A 162 -19.11 9.42 -16.33
C GLU A 162 -17.83 9.09 -15.53
N THR A 163 -17.80 9.49 -14.27
CA THR A 163 -16.71 9.25 -13.35
C THR A 163 -17.20 8.52 -12.08
N ARG A 164 -16.25 7.97 -11.30
CA ARG A 164 -16.57 7.40 -9.97
C ARG A 164 -17.21 8.43 -9.03
N PHE A 165 -16.88 9.70 -9.18
CA PHE A 165 -17.43 10.79 -8.35
C PHE A 165 -18.91 11.02 -8.68
N GLU A 166 -19.26 11.13 -9.96
CA GLU A 166 -20.63 11.22 -10.43
C GLU A 166 -21.43 9.97 -10.14
N THR A 167 -20.81 8.80 -10.25
CA THR A 167 -21.43 7.52 -9.84
C THR A 167 -21.80 7.56 -8.37
N SER A 168 -20.95 8.11 -7.49
CA SER A 168 -21.28 8.23 -6.06
C SER A 168 -22.47 9.17 -5.82
N MET A 169 -22.59 10.24 -6.59
CA MET A 169 -23.77 11.14 -6.55
C MET A 169 -25.04 10.45 -7.06
N ALA A 170 -24.94 9.72 -8.17
CA ALA A 170 -26.07 8.94 -8.69
C ALA A 170 -26.58 7.87 -7.71
N ILE A 171 -25.66 7.20 -7.01
CA ILE A 171 -25.99 6.24 -5.94
C ILE A 171 -26.66 6.98 -4.77
N ALA A 172 -26.19 8.17 -4.41
CA ALA A 172 -26.81 8.99 -3.36
C ALA A 172 -28.22 9.43 -3.74
N ASP A 173 -28.48 9.82 -4.99
CA ASP A 173 -29.82 10.15 -5.47
C ASP A 173 -30.76 8.94 -5.38
N LYS A 174 -30.25 7.75 -5.72
CA LYS A 174 -31.03 6.52 -5.58
C LYS A 174 -31.29 6.13 -4.13
N LEU A 175 -30.34 6.40 -3.24
CA LEU A 175 -30.54 6.22 -1.79
C LEU A 175 -31.60 7.20 -1.27
N LYS A 176 -31.58 8.47 -1.70
CA LYS A 176 -32.55 9.48 -1.34
C LYS A 176 -33.98 9.05 -1.75
N GLU A 177 -34.13 8.57 -2.98
CA GLU A 177 -35.39 7.98 -3.46
C GLU A 177 -35.85 6.81 -2.57
N LYS A 178 -34.93 5.88 -2.25
CA LYS A 178 -35.22 4.69 -1.42
C LYS A 178 -35.60 5.06 0.02
N LEU A 179 -35.00 6.09 0.59
CA LEU A 179 -35.32 6.58 1.93
C LEU A 179 -36.58 7.44 1.97
N GLY A 180 -37.09 7.91 0.83
CA GLY A 180 -38.24 8.81 0.74
C GLY A 180 -37.96 10.20 1.34
N VAL A 181 -36.71 10.68 1.28
CA VAL A 181 -36.29 11.98 1.84
C VAL A 181 -35.94 12.95 0.73
N GLU A 182 -36.19 14.23 0.94
CA GLU A 182 -35.77 15.29 0.02
C GLU A 182 -34.32 15.69 0.22
N LYS A 183 -33.83 15.65 1.45
CA LYS A 183 -32.49 16.00 1.87
C LYS A 183 -31.94 15.01 2.88
N PHE A 184 -30.61 14.92 2.93
CA PHE A 184 -29.91 14.08 3.88
C PHE A 184 -29.56 14.84 5.15
N ASP A 185 -29.86 14.25 6.32
CA ASP A 185 -29.41 14.74 7.61
C ASP A 185 -27.98 14.35 7.95
N ASN A 186 -27.46 13.33 7.25
CA ASN A 186 -26.10 12.84 7.40
C ASN A 186 -25.51 12.55 6.03
N ILE A 187 -24.27 12.93 5.80
CA ILE A 187 -23.51 12.65 4.59
C ILE A 187 -22.10 12.24 4.99
N VAL A 188 -21.57 11.22 4.35
CA VAL A 188 -20.18 10.79 4.52
C VAL A 188 -19.37 11.23 3.31
N ILE A 189 -18.22 11.86 3.57
CA ILE A 189 -17.23 12.29 2.57
C ILE A 189 -15.96 11.47 2.80
N ALA A 190 -15.50 10.76 1.77
CA ALA A 190 -14.27 9.98 1.79
C ALA A 190 -13.39 10.31 0.57
N ASN A 191 -12.10 10.02 0.66
CA ASN A 191 -11.19 10.19 -0.47
C ASN A 191 -11.56 9.22 -1.61
N GLY A 192 -11.58 9.73 -2.84
CA GLY A 192 -11.90 8.95 -4.04
C GLY A 192 -10.68 8.30 -4.71
N ASP A 193 -9.47 8.63 -4.28
CA ASP A 193 -8.24 8.09 -4.86
C ASP A 193 -7.67 6.90 -4.03
N ASN A 194 -8.21 6.68 -2.81
CA ASN A 194 -7.87 5.57 -1.94
C ASN A 194 -9.14 4.91 -1.39
N PHE A 195 -9.15 3.59 -1.34
CA PHE A 195 -10.34 2.80 -0.95
C PHE A 195 -10.55 2.66 0.56
N ALA A 196 -9.49 2.73 1.37
CA ALA A 196 -9.51 2.31 2.77
C ALA A 196 -10.53 3.13 3.61
N ASP A 197 -10.55 4.43 3.42
CA ASP A 197 -11.42 5.35 4.15
C ASP A 197 -12.88 5.19 3.73
N ALA A 198 -13.15 5.04 2.42
CA ALA A 198 -14.49 4.81 1.92
C ALA A 198 -15.07 3.47 2.41
N LEU A 199 -14.26 2.41 2.46
CA LEU A 199 -14.67 1.10 3.00
C LEU A 199 -14.90 1.15 4.51
N SER A 200 -14.06 1.88 5.24
CA SER A 200 -14.24 2.11 6.68
C SER A 200 -15.60 2.75 6.98
N ALA A 201 -16.04 3.65 6.11
CA ALA A 201 -17.27 4.42 6.28
C ALA A 201 -18.57 3.64 6.07
N THR A 202 -18.53 2.46 5.48
CA THR A 202 -19.74 1.75 5.01
C THR A 202 -20.75 1.47 6.12
N TYR A 203 -20.29 1.02 7.29
CA TYR A 203 -21.20 0.77 8.42
C TYR A 203 -21.70 2.07 9.06
N LEU A 204 -20.85 3.09 9.19
CA LEU A 204 -21.27 4.43 9.65
C LEU A 204 -22.37 4.98 8.73
N ALA A 205 -22.17 4.91 7.42
CA ALA A 205 -23.15 5.35 6.43
C ALA A 205 -24.47 4.61 6.58
N LYS A 206 -24.44 3.29 6.76
CA LYS A 206 -25.64 2.47 7.01
C LYS A 206 -26.40 2.93 8.25
N VAL A 207 -25.76 3.06 9.40
CA VAL A 207 -26.44 3.40 10.67
C VAL A 207 -26.93 4.84 10.71
N LYS A 208 -26.31 5.73 9.92
CA LYS A 208 -26.71 7.14 9.80
C LYS A 208 -27.69 7.40 8.64
N ASN A 209 -28.07 6.38 7.86
CA ASN A 209 -28.83 6.53 6.61
C ASN A 209 -28.21 7.58 5.68
N ALA A 210 -26.87 7.57 5.59
CA ALA A 210 -26.07 8.56 4.89
C ALA A 210 -25.55 8.01 3.56
N PRO A 211 -25.50 8.81 2.49
CA PRO A 211 -24.72 8.46 1.31
C PRO A 211 -23.23 8.58 1.60
N VAL A 212 -22.42 7.75 0.92
CA VAL A 212 -20.96 7.92 0.86
C VAL A 212 -20.64 8.61 -0.46
N LEU A 213 -20.17 9.84 -0.37
CA LEU A 213 -19.68 10.61 -1.53
C LEU A 213 -18.15 10.58 -1.51
N ILE A 214 -17.57 10.19 -2.63
CA ILE A 214 -16.12 10.19 -2.77
C ILE A 214 -15.66 11.50 -3.41
N VAL A 215 -14.55 12.05 -2.92
CA VAL A 215 -14.02 13.35 -3.35
C VAL A 215 -12.53 13.29 -3.56
N ASN A 216 -12.04 14.10 -4.50
CA ASN A 216 -10.65 14.51 -4.59
C ASN A 216 -10.57 15.97 -5.04
N LYS A 217 -9.36 16.45 -5.30
CA LYS A 217 -9.15 17.85 -5.70
C LYS A 217 -9.90 18.24 -6.98
N SER A 218 -10.02 17.33 -7.96
CA SER A 218 -10.68 17.61 -9.23
C SER A 218 -12.21 17.65 -9.12
N SER A 219 -12.80 16.84 -8.23
CA SER A 219 -14.24 16.71 -8.06
C SER A 219 -14.83 17.58 -6.93
N ALA A 220 -13.97 18.29 -6.18
CA ALA A 220 -14.36 19.00 -4.96
C ALA A 220 -15.49 20.02 -5.17
N ASN A 221 -15.46 20.76 -6.27
CA ASN A 221 -16.50 21.74 -6.60
C ASN A 221 -17.85 21.06 -6.84
N ASP A 222 -17.87 20.00 -7.65
CA ASP A 222 -19.10 19.29 -8.02
C ASP A 222 -19.71 18.56 -6.82
N ILE A 223 -18.88 17.88 -6.03
CA ILE A 223 -19.31 17.24 -4.80
C ILE A 223 -19.83 18.26 -3.78
N SER A 224 -19.15 19.40 -3.61
CA SER A 224 -19.63 20.46 -2.71
C SER A 224 -20.96 21.04 -3.17
N ALA A 225 -21.12 21.28 -4.47
CA ALA A 225 -22.38 21.76 -5.04
C ALA A 225 -23.52 20.73 -4.81
N TYR A 226 -23.22 19.45 -5.03
CA TYR A 226 -24.16 18.36 -4.76
C TYR A 226 -24.57 18.31 -3.28
N VAL A 227 -23.60 18.39 -2.35
CA VAL A 227 -23.87 18.37 -0.90
C VAL A 227 -24.72 19.56 -0.50
N LYS A 228 -24.39 20.79 -0.97
CA LYS A 228 -25.19 22.01 -0.70
C LYS A 228 -26.64 21.87 -1.15
N LYS A 229 -26.88 21.23 -2.26
CA LYS A 229 -28.24 21.00 -2.81
C LYS A 229 -29.01 19.95 -1.99
N ASN A 230 -28.34 18.89 -1.54
CA ASN A 230 -28.98 17.70 -1.01
C ASN A 230 -28.85 17.50 0.50
N ALA A 231 -28.07 18.30 1.20
CA ALA A 231 -27.97 18.30 2.65
C ALA A 231 -29.11 19.13 3.30
N SER A 232 -29.62 18.68 4.45
CA SER A 232 -30.45 19.52 5.31
C SER A 232 -29.61 20.65 5.92
N GLU A 233 -30.29 21.68 6.47
CA GLU A 233 -29.63 22.90 6.98
C GLU A 233 -28.58 22.57 8.07
N ASN A 234 -28.90 21.64 8.96
CA ASN A 234 -28.03 21.21 10.07
C ASN A 234 -27.47 19.79 9.83
N ALA A 235 -27.26 19.40 8.59
CA ALA A 235 -26.73 18.07 8.27
C ALA A 235 -25.37 17.83 8.93
N ASN A 236 -25.15 16.61 9.39
CA ASN A 236 -23.84 16.17 9.84
C ASN A 236 -23.03 15.67 8.64
N ILE A 237 -21.86 16.24 8.46
CA ILE A 237 -20.93 15.88 7.39
C ILE A 237 -19.75 15.16 8.04
N TYR A 238 -19.70 13.84 7.85
CA TYR A 238 -18.62 13.00 8.35
C TYR A 238 -17.51 12.96 7.29
N ILE A 239 -16.35 13.51 7.62
CA ILE A 239 -15.17 13.56 6.75
C ILE A 239 -14.20 12.48 7.21
N ILE A 240 -13.96 11.49 6.36
CA ILE A 240 -13.13 10.33 6.70
C ILE A 240 -11.72 10.53 6.20
N GLY A 241 -10.77 10.43 7.11
CA GLY A 241 -9.34 10.61 6.88
C GLY A 241 -8.81 11.98 7.22
N GLY A 242 -7.49 12.09 7.34
CA GLY A 242 -6.76 13.29 7.69
C GLY A 242 -6.76 14.36 6.59
N GLU A 243 -6.12 15.49 6.86
CA GLU A 243 -6.07 16.63 5.93
C GLU A 243 -5.20 16.35 4.69
N ASP A 244 -4.29 15.40 4.76
CA ASP A 244 -3.51 14.88 3.63
C ASP A 244 -4.34 14.05 2.66
N VAL A 245 -5.46 13.49 3.11
CA VAL A 245 -6.36 12.64 2.33
C VAL A 245 -7.58 13.44 1.82
N VAL A 246 -8.27 14.15 2.73
CA VAL A 246 -9.32 15.12 2.41
C VAL A 246 -8.93 16.46 3.02
N SER A 247 -8.34 17.32 2.20
CA SER A 247 -7.76 18.58 2.68
C SER A 247 -8.76 19.45 3.42
N LYS A 248 -8.24 20.28 4.33
CA LYS A 248 -9.06 21.28 5.04
C LYS A 248 -9.86 22.15 4.07
N GLN A 249 -9.25 22.55 2.95
CA GLN A 249 -9.92 23.34 1.92
C GLN A 249 -11.16 22.62 1.38
N ILE A 250 -11.05 21.31 1.06
CA ILE A 250 -12.20 20.53 0.58
C ILE A 250 -13.25 20.40 1.68
N ALA A 251 -12.84 20.12 2.91
CA ALA A 251 -13.74 20.01 4.04
C ALA A 251 -14.52 21.33 4.30
N ASP A 252 -13.84 22.48 4.20
CA ASP A 252 -14.45 23.80 4.41
C ASP A 252 -15.48 24.15 3.32
N MET A 253 -15.42 23.55 2.12
CA MET A 253 -16.42 23.73 1.09
C MET A 253 -17.77 23.08 1.41
N MET A 254 -17.79 22.09 2.31
CA MET A 254 -19.00 21.36 2.69
C MET A 254 -19.84 22.18 3.65
N PRO A 255 -21.19 22.21 3.52
CA PRO A 255 -22.09 22.87 4.46
C PRO A 255 -22.26 22.00 5.73
N GLY A 256 -23.01 22.54 6.71
CA GLY A 256 -23.45 21.79 7.88
C GLY A 256 -22.39 21.57 8.95
N ASN A 257 -22.67 20.65 9.88
CA ASN A 257 -21.82 20.32 11.01
C ASN A 257 -20.76 19.30 10.60
N LYS A 258 -19.49 19.68 10.63
CA LYS A 258 -18.38 18.84 10.16
C LYS A 258 -17.83 17.98 11.29
N HIS A 259 -17.72 16.69 11.05
CA HIS A 259 -17.14 15.70 11.96
C HIS A 259 -16.02 15.00 11.24
N ARG A 260 -14.77 15.39 11.51
CA ARG A 260 -13.62 14.69 10.94
C ARG A 260 -13.31 13.45 11.78
N LEU A 261 -13.20 12.30 11.11
CA LEU A 261 -12.83 11.02 11.70
C LEU A 261 -11.52 10.60 11.09
N GLU A 262 -10.45 10.75 11.84
CA GLU A 262 -9.07 10.56 11.38
C GLU A 262 -8.19 9.88 12.43
N GLY A 263 -7.10 9.28 12.00
CA GLY A 263 -6.00 8.78 12.79
C GLY A 263 -4.72 8.83 11.95
N ASP A 264 -3.58 8.62 12.56
CA ASP A 264 -2.26 8.68 11.90
C ASP A 264 -2.11 7.60 10.82
N THR A 265 -2.88 6.52 10.94
CA THR A 265 -2.89 5.41 10.00
C THR A 265 -4.32 5.06 9.58
N ARG A 266 -4.46 4.32 8.46
CA ARG A 266 -5.76 3.76 8.04
C ARG A 266 -6.43 2.87 9.08
N PHE A 267 -5.66 2.25 9.97
CA PHE A 267 -6.18 1.43 11.07
C PHE A 267 -6.83 2.28 12.15
N GLU A 268 -6.20 3.37 12.52
CA GLU A 268 -6.71 4.32 13.51
C GLU A 268 -7.90 5.10 12.95
N THR A 269 -7.82 5.58 11.69
CA THR A 269 -8.98 6.18 11.01
C THR A 269 -10.16 5.21 11.00
N ASN A 270 -9.95 3.95 10.63
CA ASN A 270 -11.00 2.93 10.66
C ASN A 270 -11.58 2.73 12.06
N LEU A 271 -10.74 2.72 13.08
CA LEU A 271 -11.17 2.57 14.47
C LEU A 271 -12.03 3.76 14.93
N GLU A 272 -11.64 4.98 14.60
CA GLU A 272 -12.43 6.19 14.90
C GLU A 272 -13.80 6.17 14.19
N VAL A 273 -13.84 5.72 12.93
CA VAL A 273 -15.11 5.54 12.20
C VAL A 273 -15.98 4.47 12.85
N LEU A 274 -15.41 3.36 13.29
CA LEU A 274 -16.14 2.31 14.00
C LEU A 274 -16.71 2.83 15.34
N LYS A 275 -15.94 3.58 16.10
CA LYS A 275 -16.42 4.23 17.34
C LYS A 275 -17.56 5.21 17.07
N ALA A 276 -17.41 6.07 16.05
CA ALA A 276 -18.42 7.06 15.66
C ALA A 276 -19.71 6.40 15.12
N SER A 277 -19.63 5.19 14.59
CA SER A 277 -20.81 4.42 14.17
C SER A 277 -21.65 3.90 15.34
N GLY A 278 -21.08 3.86 16.55
CA GLY A 278 -21.74 3.30 17.73
C GLY A 278 -21.85 1.77 17.68
N ALA A 279 -21.04 1.10 16.86
CA ALA A 279 -21.04 -0.36 16.79
C ALA A 279 -20.48 -0.96 18.07
N HIS A 280 -21.35 -1.55 18.87
CA HIS A 280 -21.02 -2.26 20.10
C HIS A 280 -21.83 -3.53 20.22
N GLY A 281 -21.18 -4.67 20.30
CA GLY A 281 -21.85 -5.96 20.47
C GLY A 281 -22.49 -6.52 19.21
N GLU A 282 -22.14 -6.04 18.01
CA GLU A 282 -22.48 -6.67 16.74
C GLU A 282 -21.38 -7.65 16.31
N ASP A 283 -21.75 -8.57 15.41
CA ASP A 283 -20.77 -9.33 14.65
C ASP A 283 -19.95 -8.38 13.76
N ILE A 284 -18.65 -8.58 13.69
CA ILE A 284 -17.72 -7.72 12.98
C ILE A 284 -16.91 -8.49 11.93
N ALA A 285 -16.69 -7.88 10.77
CA ALA A 285 -15.84 -8.41 9.72
C ALA A 285 -14.41 -7.83 9.85
N LEU A 286 -13.40 -8.68 9.79
CA LEU A 286 -12.00 -8.30 9.76
C LEU A 286 -11.46 -8.52 8.36
N CYS A 287 -11.00 -7.45 7.72
CA CYS A 287 -10.54 -7.44 6.34
C CYS A 287 -9.13 -6.85 6.26
N ASN A 288 -8.36 -7.32 5.29
CA ASN A 288 -7.03 -6.77 5.05
C ASN A 288 -7.10 -5.28 4.65
N ALA A 289 -6.27 -4.45 5.29
CA ALA A 289 -6.26 -3.01 5.07
C ALA A 289 -5.56 -2.57 3.77
N TYR A 290 -4.84 -3.46 3.12
CA TYR A 290 -4.03 -3.18 1.93
C TYR A 290 -4.65 -3.73 0.64
N ASN A 291 -5.72 -4.52 0.75
CA ASN A 291 -6.47 -5.07 -0.36
C ASN A 291 -7.97 -4.75 -0.18
N PHE A 292 -8.59 -4.16 -1.21
CA PHE A 292 -9.99 -3.71 -1.13
C PHE A 292 -11.02 -4.82 -1.39
N ALA A 293 -10.66 -5.88 -2.14
CA ALA A 293 -11.64 -6.81 -2.72
C ALA A 293 -12.48 -7.52 -1.66
N ASP A 294 -11.83 -8.01 -0.60
CA ASP A 294 -12.50 -8.73 0.48
C ASP A 294 -13.32 -7.78 1.36
N ALA A 295 -12.79 -6.58 1.65
CA ALA A 295 -13.52 -5.56 2.38
C ALA A 295 -14.73 -5.02 1.60
N LEU A 296 -14.63 -4.90 0.27
CA LEU A 296 -15.74 -4.54 -0.60
C LEU A 296 -16.86 -5.61 -0.55
N SER A 297 -16.48 -6.89 -0.62
CA SER A 297 -17.44 -8.00 -0.47
C SER A 297 -18.14 -7.97 0.88
N ALA A 298 -17.38 -7.71 1.97
CA ALA A 298 -17.93 -7.61 3.32
C ALA A 298 -18.84 -6.37 3.51
N SER A 299 -18.57 -5.28 2.81
CA SER A 299 -19.34 -4.03 2.94
C SER A 299 -20.83 -4.22 2.61
N ALA A 300 -21.12 -5.05 1.62
CA ALA A 300 -22.49 -5.41 1.24
C ALA A 300 -23.25 -6.12 2.37
N ALA A 301 -22.57 -6.84 3.26
CA ALA A 301 -23.18 -7.52 4.40
C ALA A 301 -23.71 -6.53 5.46
N GLY A 302 -23.35 -5.25 5.36
CA GLY A 302 -23.78 -4.21 6.29
C GLY A 302 -23.35 -4.47 7.74
N LYS A 303 -22.22 -5.16 7.91
CA LYS A 303 -21.54 -5.39 9.20
C LYS A 303 -20.48 -4.33 9.43
N PRO A 304 -20.12 -4.02 10.70
CA PRO A 304 -18.91 -3.24 10.97
C PRO A 304 -17.70 -3.93 10.35
N ILE A 305 -16.82 -3.16 9.71
CA ILE A 305 -15.59 -3.66 9.10
C ILE A 305 -14.39 -3.10 9.83
N MET A 306 -13.58 -3.97 10.44
CA MET A 306 -12.28 -3.60 10.97
C MET A 306 -11.19 -3.93 9.94
N LEU A 307 -10.45 -2.92 9.53
CA LEU A 307 -9.28 -3.08 8.67
C LEU A 307 -8.09 -3.56 9.51
N VAL A 308 -7.47 -4.65 9.10
CA VAL A 308 -6.38 -5.28 9.85
C VAL A 308 -5.10 -5.43 9.00
N GLY A 309 -3.96 -5.38 9.68
CA GLY A 309 -2.65 -5.72 9.12
C GLY A 309 -2.26 -7.17 9.45
N SER A 310 -0.97 -7.43 9.55
CA SER A 310 -0.42 -8.74 9.94
C SER A 310 -0.67 -9.09 11.41
N LYS A 311 -0.98 -8.09 12.25
CA LYS A 311 -1.35 -8.21 13.67
C LYS A 311 -2.31 -7.10 14.06
N LEU A 312 -3.04 -7.28 15.13
CA LEU A 312 -3.89 -6.25 15.73
C LEU A 312 -3.07 -5.34 16.64
N SER A 313 -3.42 -4.07 16.70
CA SER A 313 -2.95 -3.14 17.73
C SER A 313 -3.68 -3.35 19.05
N ASP A 314 -3.14 -2.81 20.14
CA ASP A 314 -3.78 -2.86 21.45
C ASP A 314 -5.15 -2.16 21.45
N ASP A 315 -5.27 -1.03 20.74
CA ASP A 315 -6.52 -0.29 20.58
C ASP A 315 -7.57 -1.09 19.79
N GLN A 316 -7.16 -1.79 18.73
CA GLN A 316 -8.04 -2.70 18.00
C GLN A 316 -8.52 -3.85 18.88
N ILE A 317 -7.62 -4.44 19.66
CA ILE A 317 -7.98 -5.49 20.62
C ILE A 317 -8.93 -4.95 21.70
N ALA A 318 -8.68 -3.75 22.22
CA ALA A 318 -9.56 -3.11 23.20
C ALA A 318 -10.96 -2.87 22.62
N TYR A 319 -11.04 -2.38 21.40
CA TYR A 319 -12.32 -2.20 20.70
C TYR A 319 -13.04 -3.54 20.47
N LEU A 320 -12.34 -4.56 19.99
CA LEU A 320 -12.93 -5.87 19.74
C LEU A 320 -13.48 -6.54 21.00
N LYS A 321 -12.93 -6.24 22.17
CA LYS A 321 -13.48 -6.69 23.47
C LYS A 321 -14.90 -6.15 23.74
N THR A 322 -15.28 -5.03 23.14
CA THR A 322 -16.67 -4.51 23.26
C THR A 322 -17.67 -5.39 22.48
N HIS A 323 -17.17 -6.26 21.57
CA HIS A 323 -17.94 -7.24 20.82
C HIS A 323 -17.82 -8.67 21.41
N ASN A 324 -17.50 -8.79 22.69
CA ASN A 324 -17.32 -10.07 23.35
C ASN A 324 -18.58 -10.97 23.20
N GLY A 325 -18.36 -12.23 22.88
CA GLY A 325 -19.43 -13.22 22.65
C GLY A 325 -20.10 -13.15 21.27
N LYS A 326 -19.69 -12.22 20.41
CA LYS A 326 -20.15 -12.09 19.03
C LYS A 326 -19.26 -12.86 18.07
N LYS A 327 -19.65 -12.91 16.82
CA LYS A 327 -18.90 -13.58 15.78
C LYS A 327 -17.96 -12.62 15.07
N PHE A 328 -16.72 -13.08 14.89
CA PHE A 328 -15.69 -12.40 14.12
C PHE A 328 -15.55 -13.11 12.78
N TYR A 329 -15.86 -12.43 11.69
CA TYR A 329 -15.70 -12.95 10.34
C TYR A 329 -14.36 -12.50 9.78
N LEU A 330 -13.48 -13.45 9.46
CA LEU A 330 -12.21 -13.17 8.77
C LEU A 330 -12.46 -13.33 7.27
N ILE A 331 -12.39 -12.23 6.53
CA ILE A 331 -12.69 -12.22 5.11
C ILE A 331 -11.39 -12.34 4.30
N GLY A 332 -11.26 -13.46 3.60
CA GLY A 332 -10.06 -13.84 2.85
C GLY A 332 -9.22 -14.92 3.52
N GLY A 333 -8.30 -15.50 2.76
CA GLY A 333 -7.39 -16.56 3.20
C GLY A 333 -6.40 -16.14 4.29
N SER A 334 -5.63 -17.09 4.79
CA SER A 334 -4.67 -16.86 5.88
C SER A 334 -3.45 -16.02 5.46
N ASP A 335 -3.18 -15.90 4.19
CA ASP A 335 -2.21 -15.01 3.56
C ASP A 335 -2.73 -13.56 3.43
N VAL A 336 -4.04 -13.38 3.46
CA VAL A 336 -4.72 -12.08 3.42
C VAL A 336 -5.01 -11.56 4.83
N VAL A 337 -5.73 -12.35 5.65
CA VAL A 337 -5.95 -12.08 7.08
C VAL A 337 -5.20 -13.13 7.89
N SER A 338 -4.07 -12.74 8.45
CA SER A 338 -3.07 -13.64 9.02
C SER A 338 -3.61 -14.49 10.17
N LYS A 339 -2.94 -15.63 10.41
CA LYS A 339 -3.21 -16.46 11.58
C LYS A 339 -2.93 -15.76 12.92
N ASN A 340 -2.07 -14.75 12.94
CA ASN A 340 -1.86 -13.95 14.15
C ASN A 340 -3.12 -13.18 14.54
N VAL A 341 -3.80 -12.58 13.55
CA VAL A 341 -5.09 -11.92 13.74
C VAL A 341 -6.14 -12.94 14.19
N GLU A 342 -6.24 -14.08 13.50
CA GLU A 342 -7.16 -15.15 13.84
C GLU A 342 -6.98 -15.64 15.28
N ASN A 343 -5.75 -15.92 15.70
CA ASN A 343 -5.41 -16.36 17.05
C ASN A 343 -5.73 -15.29 18.12
N ALA A 344 -5.61 -14.00 17.75
CA ALA A 344 -5.93 -12.92 18.67
C ALA A 344 -7.45 -12.81 18.89
N VAL A 345 -8.25 -12.85 17.82
CA VAL A 345 -9.71 -12.72 17.92
C VAL A 345 -10.39 -13.97 18.44
N SER A 346 -9.80 -15.17 18.25
CA SER A 346 -10.32 -16.43 18.80
C SER A 346 -10.35 -16.45 20.35
N LYS A 347 -9.57 -15.59 20.97
CA LYS A 347 -9.58 -15.38 22.44
C LYS A 347 -10.72 -14.47 22.90
N LEU A 348 -11.37 -13.78 21.98
CA LEU A 348 -12.41 -12.78 22.27
C LEU A 348 -13.81 -13.28 21.93
N GLY A 349 -13.94 -14.24 21.00
CA GLY A 349 -15.24 -14.77 20.60
C GLY A 349 -15.15 -15.81 19.50
N ASN A 350 -16.31 -16.12 18.92
CA ASN A 350 -16.41 -17.11 17.85
C ASN A 350 -15.84 -16.56 16.55
N VAL A 351 -14.94 -17.31 15.91
CA VAL A 351 -14.31 -16.92 14.64
C VAL A 351 -14.85 -17.80 13.51
N GLU A 352 -15.16 -17.18 12.40
CA GLU A 352 -15.50 -17.87 11.16
C GLU A 352 -14.73 -17.21 10.01
N ARG A 353 -13.96 -18.01 9.26
CA ARG A 353 -13.25 -17.54 8.08
C ARG A 353 -14.11 -17.76 6.85
N LEU A 354 -14.24 -16.70 6.04
CA LEU A 354 -14.92 -16.70 4.75
C LEU A 354 -13.88 -16.47 3.66
N GLU A 355 -13.52 -17.54 2.96
CA GLU A 355 -12.44 -17.50 1.96
C GLU A 355 -12.81 -18.32 0.72
N GLY A 356 -12.27 -17.93 -0.42
CA GLY A 356 -12.31 -18.66 -1.67
C GLY A 356 -10.91 -18.73 -2.29
N SER A 357 -10.77 -19.45 -3.38
CA SER A 357 -9.51 -19.59 -4.10
C SER A 357 -8.98 -18.28 -4.68
N ASP A 358 -9.86 -17.31 -4.86
CA ASP A 358 -9.58 -15.98 -5.36
C ASP A 358 -10.61 -14.98 -4.81
N ARG A 359 -10.46 -13.69 -5.17
CA ARG A 359 -11.38 -12.62 -4.71
C ARG A 359 -12.83 -12.82 -5.14
N PHE A 360 -13.06 -13.43 -6.29
CA PHE A 360 -14.41 -13.70 -6.80
C PHE A 360 -15.08 -14.84 -6.03
N ALA A 361 -14.31 -15.90 -5.77
CA ALA A 361 -14.76 -17.01 -4.94
C ALA A 361 -15.01 -16.55 -3.50
N THR A 362 -14.14 -15.70 -2.92
CA THR A 362 -14.38 -15.08 -1.59
C THR A 362 -15.67 -14.25 -1.60
N SER A 363 -15.89 -13.42 -2.61
CA SER A 363 -17.11 -12.62 -2.74
C SER A 363 -18.36 -13.49 -2.78
N ARG A 364 -18.32 -14.62 -3.51
CA ARG A 364 -19.40 -15.59 -3.55
C ARG A 364 -19.68 -16.21 -2.17
N VAL A 365 -18.64 -16.64 -1.46
CA VAL A 365 -18.77 -17.21 -0.10
C VAL A 365 -19.39 -16.20 0.87
N VAL A 366 -18.98 -14.93 0.79
CA VAL A 366 -19.55 -13.83 1.58
C VAL A 366 -21.04 -13.64 1.22
N ALA A 367 -21.38 -13.66 -0.07
CA ALA A 367 -22.76 -13.51 -0.52
C ALA A 367 -23.62 -14.70 -0.06
N GLU A 368 -23.16 -15.92 -0.20
CA GLU A 368 -23.86 -17.14 0.27
C GLU A 368 -24.07 -17.09 1.79
N LYS A 369 -23.08 -16.56 2.54
CA LYS A 369 -23.20 -16.45 4.00
C LYS A 369 -24.25 -15.44 4.46
N PHE A 370 -24.28 -14.27 3.87
CA PHE A 370 -25.08 -13.14 4.38
C PHE A 370 -26.35 -12.87 3.60
N PHE A 371 -26.47 -13.42 2.39
CA PHE A 371 -27.58 -13.16 1.48
C PHE A 371 -28.24 -14.44 0.96
N ALA A 372 -28.14 -15.54 1.71
CA ALA A 372 -28.88 -16.76 1.37
C ALA A 372 -30.40 -16.49 1.40
N GLY A 373 -31.10 -16.76 0.29
CA GLY A 373 -32.53 -16.59 0.15
C GLY A 373 -32.94 -15.78 -1.08
N GLU A 374 -34.23 -15.50 -1.21
CA GLU A 374 -34.78 -14.70 -2.31
C GLU A 374 -34.60 -13.20 -2.02
N HIS A 375 -34.05 -12.46 -2.97
CA HIS A 375 -33.87 -11.02 -2.90
C HIS A 375 -34.68 -10.32 -3.97
N LYS A 376 -35.43 -9.28 -3.59
CA LYS A 376 -36.25 -8.49 -4.54
C LYS A 376 -35.40 -7.60 -5.45
N LYS A 377 -34.23 -7.19 -4.98
CA LYS A 377 -33.24 -6.38 -5.73
C LYS A 377 -31.83 -6.81 -5.36
N VAL A 378 -30.98 -6.92 -6.37
CA VAL A 378 -29.53 -7.14 -6.24
C VAL A 378 -28.83 -5.98 -6.93
N TYR A 379 -27.81 -5.42 -6.28
CA TYR A 379 -26.93 -4.39 -6.85
C TYR A 379 -25.62 -5.06 -7.24
N LEU A 380 -25.20 -4.86 -8.51
CA LEU A 380 -23.99 -5.45 -9.09
C LEU A 380 -22.97 -4.35 -9.36
#